data_11ce229004f900b3dd399ee4c03b7cd0
#
_entry.id   11ce229004f900b3dd399ee4c03b7cd0
#
_cell.length_a   1.000
_cell.length_b   1.000
_cell.length_c   1.000
_cell.angle_alpha   90.00
_cell.angle_beta   90.00
_cell.angle_gamma   90.00
#
_symmetry.space_group_name_H-M   'P 1'
#
loop_
_entity.id
_entity.type
_entity.pdbx_description
1 polymer ?
#
loop_
_entity_poly.entity_id
_entity_poly.type
_entity_poly.pdbx_seq_one_letter_code
_entity_poly.pdbx_strand_id
1 'polypeptide(L)'
;ERRSEVASWISVEFELYIVKEFQRLKEEEQKQIGWTAKRELSKINYHIHTDAIKHNLIPIELTPQQVSFIYANEADILNVALFGTTAKQWREANPELKGNIRDYATINELICLSNMESLNAVFIDEGLTQRERLIKLNQIAIQQMKILEAVESRLLLK
;
A
#
# COMPACT_ATOMS: atom_id res chain seq x y z
N GLU A 1 -47.10 0.79 -27.51
CA GLU A 1 -46.56 -0.58 -27.30
C GLU A 1 -45.29 -0.85 -28.11
N ARG A 2 -45.21 -0.51 -29.42
CA ARG A 2 -43.98 -0.72 -30.23
C ARG A 2 -42.75 0.10 -29.81
N ARG A 3 -42.91 1.26 -29.16
CA ARG A 3 -41.80 2.08 -28.68
C ARG A 3 -41.08 1.49 -27.45
N SER A 4 -41.77 0.75 -26.61
CA SER A 4 -41.20 0.12 -25.44
C SER A 4 -40.38 -1.13 -25.79
N GLU A 5 -40.75 -1.89 -26.80
CA GLU A 5 -40.00 -3.05 -27.26
C GLU A 5 -38.69 -2.69 -27.94
N VAL A 6 -38.68 -1.64 -28.77
CA VAL A 6 -37.43 -1.14 -29.42
C VAL A 6 -36.47 -0.54 -28.39
N ALA A 7 -36.98 0.20 -27.41
CA ALA A 7 -36.17 0.75 -26.33
C ALA A 7 -35.56 -0.34 -25.42
N SER A 8 -36.33 -1.40 -25.14
CA SER A 8 -35.88 -2.56 -24.40
C SER A 8 -34.76 -3.34 -25.12
N TRP A 9 -34.90 -3.48 -26.45
CA TRP A 9 -33.93 -4.20 -27.29
C TRP A 9 -32.59 -3.43 -27.41
N ILE A 10 -32.64 -2.13 -27.63
CA ILE A 10 -31.48 -1.23 -27.63
C ILE A 10 -30.80 -1.23 -26.26
N SER A 11 -31.57 -1.30 -25.17
CA SER A 11 -31.06 -1.39 -23.80
C SER A 11 -30.24 -2.66 -23.57
N VAL A 12 -30.69 -3.82 -24.03
CA VAL A 12 -29.97 -5.10 -23.85
C VAL A 12 -28.66 -5.15 -24.64
N GLU A 13 -28.65 -4.72 -25.89
CA GLU A 13 -27.41 -4.61 -26.68
C GLU A 13 -26.42 -3.62 -26.07
N PHE A 14 -26.91 -2.49 -25.59
CA PHE A 14 -26.10 -1.48 -24.94
C PHE A 14 -25.53 -1.98 -23.61
N GLU A 15 -26.31 -2.68 -22.80
CA GLU A 15 -25.84 -3.32 -21.57
C GLU A 15 -24.74 -4.36 -21.84
N LEU A 16 -24.90 -5.20 -22.85
CA LEU A 16 -23.90 -6.18 -23.27
C LEU A 16 -22.60 -5.51 -23.76
N TYR A 17 -22.73 -4.41 -24.49
CA TYR A 17 -21.58 -3.62 -24.93
C TYR A 17 -20.83 -3.02 -23.74
N ILE A 18 -21.54 -2.41 -22.80
CA ILE A 18 -20.97 -1.82 -21.58
C ILE A 18 -20.24 -2.90 -20.75
N VAL A 19 -20.83 -4.07 -20.56
CA VAL A 19 -20.21 -5.17 -19.81
C VAL A 19 -18.92 -5.65 -20.48
N LYS A 20 -18.92 -5.83 -21.80
CA LYS A 20 -17.74 -6.23 -22.57
C LYS A 20 -16.63 -5.18 -22.50
N GLU A 21 -16.96 -3.91 -22.64
CA GLU A 21 -16.01 -2.82 -22.59
C GLU A 21 -15.42 -2.66 -21.19
N PHE A 22 -16.24 -2.82 -20.15
CA PHE A 22 -15.79 -2.82 -18.77
C PHE A 22 -14.83 -3.97 -18.47
N GLN A 23 -15.12 -5.18 -18.97
CA GLN A 23 -14.22 -6.33 -18.84
C GLN A 23 -12.87 -6.08 -19.53
N ARG A 24 -12.90 -5.54 -20.76
CA ARG A 24 -11.70 -5.18 -21.52
C ARG A 24 -10.84 -4.17 -20.79
N LEU A 25 -11.45 -3.10 -20.27
CA LEU A 25 -10.75 -2.06 -19.50
C LEU A 25 -10.15 -2.61 -18.20
N LYS A 26 -10.86 -3.49 -17.51
CA LYS A 26 -10.35 -4.17 -16.31
C LYS A 26 -9.15 -5.06 -16.61
N GLU A 27 -9.17 -5.80 -17.70
CA GLU A 27 -8.04 -6.63 -18.11
C GLU A 27 -6.82 -5.79 -18.49
N GLU A 28 -7.01 -4.66 -19.17
CA GLU A 28 -5.93 -3.72 -19.50
C GLU A 28 -5.36 -3.06 -18.24
N GLU A 29 -6.20 -2.66 -17.31
CA GLU A 29 -5.80 -2.09 -16.03
C GLU A 29 -4.99 -3.10 -15.22
N GLN A 30 -5.42 -4.37 -15.14
CA GLN A 30 -4.68 -5.43 -14.46
C GLN A 30 -3.32 -5.71 -15.14
N LYS A 31 -3.23 -5.65 -16.45
CA LYS A 31 -1.97 -5.77 -17.18
C LYS A 31 -1.03 -4.61 -16.87
N GLN A 32 -1.54 -3.38 -16.81
CA GLN A 32 -0.74 -2.19 -16.46
C GLN A 32 -0.26 -2.23 -15.02
N ILE A 33 -1.11 -2.63 -14.08
CA ILE A 33 -0.75 -2.83 -12.67
C ILE A 33 0.34 -3.91 -12.57
N GLY A 34 0.20 -5.02 -13.27
CA GLY A 34 1.21 -6.08 -13.34
C GLY A 34 2.54 -5.60 -13.94
N TRP A 35 2.53 -4.75 -14.94
CA TRP A 35 3.72 -4.11 -15.52
C TRP A 35 4.41 -3.16 -14.53
N THR A 36 3.62 -2.31 -13.87
CA THR A 36 4.13 -1.35 -12.87
C THR A 36 4.70 -2.10 -11.68
N ALA A 37 3.99 -3.14 -11.19
CA ALA A 37 4.46 -4.02 -10.13
C ALA A 37 5.78 -4.72 -10.50
N LYS A 38 5.88 -5.30 -11.70
CA LYS A 38 7.12 -5.91 -12.21
C LYS A 38 8.27 -4.93 -12.31
N ARG A 39 7.99 -3.70 -12.73
CA ARG A 39 9.00 -2.64 -12.88
C ARG A 39 9.52 -2.20 -11.51
N GLU A 40 8.65 -2.04 -10.54
CA GLU A 40 9.02 -1.71 -9.17
C GLU A 40 9.76 -2.85 -8.49
N LEU A 41 9.31 -4.11 -8.65
CA LEU A 41 10.03 -5.29 -8.17
C LEU A 41 11.43 -5.41 -8.80
N SER A 42 11.60 -5.06 -10.07
CA SER A 42 12.91 -5.04 -10.73
C SER A 42 13.84 -3.99 -10.16
N LYS A 43 13.32 -2.80 -9.82
CA LYS A 43 14.08 -1.75 -9.12
C LYS A 43 14.50 -2.20 -7.73
N ILE A 44 13.59 -2.82 -6.98
CA ILE A 44 13.85 -3.35 -5.65
C ILE A 44 14.90 -4.46 -5.70
N ASN A 45 14.78 -5.41 -6.62
CA ASN A 45 15.78 -6.46 -6.82
C ASN A 45 17.16 -5.89 -7.18
N TYR A 46 17.22 -4.82 -7.96
CA TYR A 46 18.47 -4.13 -8.27
C TYR A 46 19.10 -3.52 -7.01
N HIS A 47 18.30 -2.90 -6.14
CA HIS A 47 18.77 -2.35 -4.87
C HIS A 47 19.16 -3.43 -3.86
N ILE A 48 18.43 -4.54 -3.80
CA ILE A 48 18.74 -5.69 -2.92
C ILE A 48 20.05 -6.37 -3.33
N HIS A 49 20.36 -6.42 -4.63
CA HIS A 49 21.62 -7.00 -5.12
C HIS A 49 22.83 -6.09 -4.95
N THR A 50 22.64 -4.77 -4.87
CA THR A 50 23.72 -3.80 -4.67
C THR A 50 24.04 -3.55 -3.20
N ASP A 51 23.04 -3.66 -2.32
CA ASP A 51 23.22 -3.58 -0.87
C ASP A 51 22.96 -4.95 -0.25
N ALA A 52 24.00 -5.58 0.26
CA ALA A 52 23.91 -6.83 1.03
C ALA A 52 23.13 -6.68 2.36
N ILE A 53 22.22 -5.74 2.43
CA ILE A 53 21.38 -5.48 3.57
C ILE A 53 20.12 -6.34 3.43
N LYS A 54 20.05 -7.38 4.23
CA LYS A 54 18.80 -8.09 4.50
C LYS A 54 17.83 -7.12 5.16
N HIS A 55 17.04 -6.40 4.37
CA HIS A 55 15.94 -5.65 4.92
C HIS A 55 14.95 -6.64 5.55
N ASN A 56 14.78 -6.50 6.84
CA ASN A 56 13.71 -7.17 7.52
C ASN A 56 12.41 -6.45 7.12
N LEU A 57 11.71 -6.97 6.11
CA LEU A 57 10.51 -6.36 5.54
C LEU A 57 9.33 -6.34 6.50
N ILE A 58 9.40 -7.13 7.59
CA ILE A 58 8.39 -7.12 8.62
C ILE A 58 8.70 -6.01 9.61
N PRO A 59 7.76 -5.07 9.86
CA PRO A 59 7.96 -3.98 10.80
C PRO A 59 8.30 -4.49 12.20
N ILE A 60 9.13 -3.73 12.90
CA ILE A 60 9.50 -4.00 14.29
C ILE A 60 8.47 -3.31 15.20
N GLU A 61 8.20 -3.92 16.34
CA GLU A 61 7.39 -3.32 17.40
C GLU A 61 8.01 -1.99 17.86
N LEU A 62 7.17 -0.98 18.02
CA LEU A 62 7.62 0.38 18.39
C LEU A 62 8.20 0.42 19.79
N THR A 63 9.27 1.18 19.96
CA THR A 63 9.85 1.46 21.28
C THR A 63 8.93 2.39 22.10
N PRO A 64 9.01 2.34 23.44
CA PRO A 64 8.25 3.26 24.29
C PRO A 64 8.51 4.75 23.98
N GLN A 65 9.72 5.09 23.55
CA GLN A 65 10.07 6.46 23.13
C GLN A 65 9.33 6.87 21.85
N GLN A 66 9.25 6.00 20.85
CA GLN A 66 8.50 6.27 19.62
C GLN A 66 7.02 6.46 19.91
N VAL A 67 6.45 5.66 20.79
CA VAL A 67 5.04 5.74 21.19
C VAL A 67 4.73 6.98 22.02
N SER A 68 5.69 7.48 22.78
CA SER A 68 5.52 8.68 23.63
C SER A 68 5.70 10.00 22.87
N PHE A 69 6.29 9.95 21.68
CA PHE A 69 6.54 11.13 20.87
C PHE A 69 5.26 11.62 20.21
N ILE A 70 5.06 12.94 20.19
CA ILE A 70 3.92 13.56 19.49
C ILE A 70 4.38 13.95 18.09
N TYR A 71 3.77 13.34 17.09
CA TYR A 71 4.06 13.60 15.69
C TYR A 71 3.17 14.76 15.17
N ALA A 72 3.79 15.71 14.49
CA ALA A 72 3.09 16.88 13.97
C ALA A 72 2.23 16.58 12.74
N ASN A 73 2.46 15.44 12.10
CA ASN A 73 1.93 15.12 10.79
C ASN A 73 1.40 13.67 10.79
N GLU A 74 0.18 13.47 10.30
CA GLU A 74 -0.44 12.13 10.19
C GLU A 74 0.36 11.19 9.27
N ALA A 75 1.02 11.72 8.24
CA ALA A 75 1.88 10.92 7.38
C ALA A 75 3.09 10.34 8.13
N ASP A 76 3.62 11.07 9.12
CA ASP A 76 4.72 10.59 9.96
C ASP A 76 4.27 9.51 10.95
N ILE A 77 3.04 9.57 11.43
CA ILE A 77 2.46 8.49 12.24
C ILE A 77 2.45 7.19 11.45
N LEU A 78 1.99 7.24 10.19
CA LEU A 78 1.97 6.09 9.29
C LEU A 78 3.39 5.60 8.95
N ASN A 79 4.30 6.52 8.68
CA ASN A 79 5.69 6.19 8.38
C ASN A 79 6.37 5.50 9.59
N VAL A 80 6.18 6.01 10.79
CA VAL A 80 6.72 5.40 12.01
C VAL A 80 6.09 4.05 12.29
N ALA A 81 4.77 3.92 12.11
CA ALA A 81 4.06 2.66 12.32
C ALA A 81 4.56 1.53 11.39
N LEU A 82 4.90 1.85 10.15
CA LEU A 82 5.33 0.89 9.14
C LEU A 82 6.85 0.76 9.03
N PHE A 83 7.55 1.89 8.93
CA PHE A 83 9.00 1.93 8.67
C PHE A 83 9.86 2.19 9.92
N GLY A 84 9.24 2.50 11.05
CA GLY A 84 9.94 2.82 12.29
C GLY A 84 10.63 4.19 12.30
N THR A 85 10.41 5.03 11.29
CA THR A 85 11.10 6.32 11.13
C THR A 85 10.17 7.37 10.52
N THR A 86 10.42 8.64 10.86
CA THR A 86 9.74 9.78 10.21
C THR A 86 10.38 10.09 8.85
N ALA A 87 9.67 10.84 8.01
CA ALA A 87 10.21 11.31 6.73
C ALA A 87 11.50 12.11 6.92
N LYS A 88 11.57 12.94 7.96
CA LYS A 88 12.74 13.76 8.28
C LYS A 88 13.94 12.88 8.69
N GLN A 89 13.72 11.95 9.62
CA GLN A 89 14.77 11.03 10.08
C GLN A 89 15.30 10.18 8.93
N TRP A 90 14.44 9.68 8.08
CA TRP A 90 14.83 8.91 6.91
C TRP A 90 15.70 9.74 5.95
N ARG A 91 15.33 10.99 5.70
CA ARG A 91 16.09 11.89 4.83
C ARG A 91 17.46 12.22 5.39
N GLU A 92 17.55 12.44 6.69
CA GLU A 92 18.81 12.69 7.40
C GLU A 92 19.73 11.47 7.36
N ALA A 93 19.16 10.27 7.45
CA ALA A 93 19.90 9.01 7.35
C ALA A 93 20.32 8.64 5.91
N ASN A 94 19.63 9.19 4.91
CA ASN A 94 19.85 8.90 3.48
C ASN A 94 20.04 10.19 2.66
N PRO A 95 21.05 11.01 2.94
CA PRO A 95 21.22 12.32 2.29
C PRO A 95 21.53 12.21 0.80
N GLU A 96 22.01 11.07 0.34
CA GLU A 96 22.37 10.80 -1.06
C GLU A 96 21.17 10.40 -1.91
N LEU A 97 20.07 9.96 -1.30
CA LEU A 97 18.90 9.50 -1.98
C LEU A 97 17.93 10.66 -2.27
N LYS A 98 17.44 10.74 -3.49
CA LYS A 98 16.42 11.71 -3.88
C LYS A 98 15.03 11.17 -3.59
N GLY A 99 14.09 12.07 -3.28
CA GLY A 99 12.72 11.71 -3.00
C GLY A 99 12.43 11.50 -1.52
N ASN A 100 11.50 10.62 -1.21
CA ASN A 100 11.06 10.31 0.15
C ASN A 100 11.04 8.79 0.40
N ILE A 101 10.79 8.41 1.65
CA ILE A 101 10.79 7.00 2.07
C ILE A 101 9.81 6.14 1.26
N ARG A 102 8.66 6.69 0.84
CA ARG A 102 7.64 5.96 0.08
C ARG A 102 8.09 5.63 -1.34
N ASP A 103 8.99 6.42 -1.92
CA ASP A 103 9.56 6.16 -3.25
C ASP A 103 10.45 4.92 -3.25
N TYR A 104 10.94 4.50 -2.10
CA TYR A 104 11.78 3.32 -1.90
C TYR A 104 11.05 2.15 -1.23
N ALA A 105 9.76 2.31 -0.96
CA ALA A 105 8.93 1.28 -0.36
C ALA A 105 8.66 0.14 -1.35
N THR A 106 8.52 -1.08 -0.83
CA THR A 106 8.09 -2.23 -1.60
C THR A 106 6.60 -2.14 -1.93
N ILE A 107 6.13 -2.92 -2.89
CA ILE A 107 4.70 -3.00 -3.22
C ILE A 107 3.89 -3.45 -2.00
N ASN A 108 4.38 -4.44 -1.27
CA ASN A 108 3.72 -4.92 -0.05
C ASN A 108 3.63 -3.80 1.00
N GLU A 109 4.68 -3.03 1.19
CA GLU A 109 4.68 -1.86 2.06
C GLU A 109 3.69 -0.78 1.60
N LEU A 110 3.60 -0.52 0.30
CA LEU A 110 2.64 0.44 -0.26
C LEU A 110 1.19 -0.03 -0.11
N ILE A 111 0.91 -1.31 -0.29
CA ILE A 111 -0.40 -1.92 -0.04
C ILE A 111 -0.76 -1.77 1.44
N CYS A 112 0.15 -2.14 2.32
CA CYS A 112 -0.01 -2.00 3.76
C CYS A 112 -0.29 -0.54 4.17
N LEU A 113 0.49 0.40 3.62
CA LEU A 113 0.34 1.83 3.87
C LEU A 113 -1.04 2.35 3.46
N SER A 114 -1.53 1.96 2.28
CA SER A 114 -2.87 2.32 1.81
C SER A 114 -3.97 1.82 2.75
N ASN A 115 -3.86 0.58 3.23
CA ASN A 115 -4.79 0.03 4.21
C ASN A 115 -4.72 0.79 5.55
N MET A 116 -3.52 1.12 5.99
CA MET A 116 -3.30 1.89 7.22
C MET A 116 -3.86 3.31 7.13
N GLU A 117 -3.76 3.97 5.99
CA GLU A 117 -4.36 5.29 5.75
C GLU A 117 -5.88 5.24 5.93
N SER A 118 -6.54 4.24 5.37
CA SER A 118 -7.98 4.03 5.50
C SER A 118 -8.39 3.75 6.96
N LEU A 119 -7.64 2.88 7.65
CA LEU A 119 -7.90 2.55 9.05
C LEU A 119 -7.62 3.73 9.99
N ASN A 120 -6.59 4.51 9.72
CA ASN A 120 -6.28 5.70 10.50
C ASN A 120 -7.42 6.73 10.45
N ALA A 121 -8.04 6.91 9.28
CA ALA A 121 -9.21 7.77 9.15
C ALA A 121 -10.37 7.29 10.04
N VAL A 122 -10.64 5.99 10.07
CA VAL A 122 -11.65 5.39 10.97
C VAL A 122 -11.29 5.62 12.44
N PHE A 123 -10.05 5.40 12.83
CA PHE A 123 -9.59 5.59 14.21
C PHE A 123 -9.66 7.07 14.66
N ILE A 124 -9.44 8.00 13.75
CA ILE A 124 -9.65 9.43 14.02
C ILE A 124 -11.13 9.72 14.29
N ASP A 125 -12.03 9.20 13.46
CA ASP A 125 -13.47 9.36 13.63
C ASP A 125 -14.00 8.72 14.93
N GLU A 126 -13.38 7.62 15.35
CA GLU A 126 -13.66 6.98 16.65
C GLU A 126 -13.09 7.74 17.85
N GLY A 127 -12.33 8.79 17.62
CA GLY A 127 -11.76 9.63 18.67
C GLY A 127 -10.54 9.05 19.38
N LEU A 128 -9.86 8.08 18.78
CA LEU A 128 -8.62 7.52 19.32
C LEU A 128 -7.51 8.59 19.35
N THR A 129 -6.77 8.60 20.46
CA THR A 129 -5.59 9.46 20.61
C THR A 129 -4.50 9.07 19.61
N GLN A 130 -3.60 9.98 19.31
CA GLN A 130 -2.47 9.73 18.43
C GLN A 130 -1.63 8.51 18.89
N ARG A 131 -1.42 8.39 20.20
CA ARG A 131 -0.72 7.26 20.80
C ARG A 131 -1.41 5.91 20.56
N GLU A 132 -2.71 5.86 20.79
CA GLU A 132 -3.52 4.65 20.56
C GLU A 132 -3.53 4.26 19.08
N ARG A 133 -3.67 5.23 18.20
CA ARG A 133 -3.64 5.02 16.76
C ARG A 133 -2.28 4.47 16.30
N LEU A 134 -1.20 5.07 16.77
CA LEU A 134 0.14 4.63 16.42
C LEU A 134 0.41 3.18 16.82
N ILE A 135 0.03 2.79 18.04
CA ILE A 135 0.17 1.41 18.53
C ILE A 135 -0.65 0.44 17.67
N LYS A 136 -1.90 0.76 17.43
CA LYS A 136 -2.79 -0.09 16.59
C LYS A 136 -2.29 -0.22 15.17
N LEU A 137 -1.87 0.88 14.56
CA LEU A 137 -1.35 0.88 13.18
C LEU A 137 -0.06 0.08 13.06
N ASN A 138 0.84 0.16 14.03
CA ASN A 138 2.04 -0.66 14.05
C ASN A 138 1.73 -2.16 14.16
N GLN A 139 0.81 -2.55 15.02
CA GLN A 139 0.35 -3.94 15.14
C GLN A 139 -0.27 -4.45 13.83
N ILE A 140 -1.09 -3.63 13.18
CA ILE A 140 -1.70 -3.92 11.88
C ILE A 140 -0.62 -4.06 10.80
N ALA A 141 0.35 -3.16 10.76
CA ALA A 141 1.47 -3.21 9.83
C ALA A 141 2.27 -4.51 9.98
N ILE A 142 2.62 -4.89 11.18
CA ILE A 142 3.32 -6.16 11.46
C ILE A 142 2.52 -7.35 10.95
N GLN A 143 1.23 -7.41 11.26
CA GLN A 143 0.36 -8.51 10.87
C GLN A 143 0.16 -8.59 9.36
N GLN A 144 -0.11 -7.47 8.71
CA GLN A 144 -0.34 -7.43 7.26
C GLN A 144 0.93 -7.75 6.48
N MET A 145 2.07 -7.21 6.89
CA MET A 145 3.34 -7.50 6.21
C MET A 145 3.74 -8.97 6.34
N LYS A 146 3.48 -9.62 7.47
CA LYS A 146 3.67 -11.08 7.61
C LYS A 146 2.83 -11.86 6.59
N ILE A 147 1.58 -11.47 6.39
CA ILE A 147 0.68 -12.14 5.44
C ILE A 147 1.13 -11.89 3.99
N LEU A 148 1.41 -10.63 3.63
CA LEU A 148 1.83 -10.25 2.28
C LEU A 148 3.15 -10.91 1.86
N GLU A 149 4.14 -10.92 2.73
CA GLU A 149 5.42 -11.59 2.50
C GLU A 149 5.27 -13.12 2.37
N ALA A 150 4.39 -13.74 3.15
CA ALA A 150 4.10 -15.17 3.05
C ALA A 150 3.42 -15.53 1.72
N VAL A 151 2.53 -14.68 1.21
CA VAL A 151 1.88 -14.87 -0.10
C VAL A 151 2.89 -14.73 -1.23
N GLU A 152 3.75 -13.72 -1.19
CA GLU A 152 4.80 -13.50 -2.18
C GLU A 152 5.77 -14.68 -2.24
N SER A 153 6.23 -15.17 -1.11
CA SER A 153 7.11 -16.34 -1.01
C SER A 153 6.48 -17.59 -1.62
N ARG A 154 5.17 -17.80 -1.46
CA ARG A 154 4.44 -18.93 -2.08
C ARG A 154 4.35 -18.81 -3.60
N LEU A 155 4.23 -17.59 -4.13
CA LEU A 155 4.16 -17.34 -5.56
C LEU A 155 5.52 -17.55 -6.25
N LEU A 156 6.61 -17.26 -5.56
CA LEU A 156 7.96 -17.46 -6.07
C LEU A 156 8.41 -18.94 -6.09
N LEU A 157 7.75 -19.80 -5.30
CA LEU A 157 8.03 -21.24 -5.23
C LEU A 157 7.25 -22.08 -6.27
N LYS A 158 6.39 -21.47 -7.07
CA LYS A 158 5.66 -22.08 -8.19
C LYS A 158 6.29 -21.74 -9.54
#